data_1b661a171a5131ad0df95b5597e45916
#
_entry.id   1b661a171a5131ad0df95b5597e45916
#
_cell.length_a   1.000
_cell.length_b   1.000
_cell.length_c   1.000
_cell.angle_alpha   90.00
_cell.angle_beta   90.00
_cell.angle_gamma   90.00
#
_symmetry.space_group_name_H-M   'P 1'
#
loop_
_entity.id
_entity.type
_entity.pdbx_description
1 polymer ?
#
loop_
_entity_poly.entity_id
_entity_poly.type
_entity_poly.pdbx_seq_one_letter_code
_entity_poly.pdbx_strand_id
1 'polypeptide(L)'
;MQKKKHITVTVDNHFDLGWRRSQDKPLVFQGKNYIPYADIQRYNIEDNMALCDRHPGYRFNIESVYVVRNYLEKHPDQAERLRRLYREGRCYTPLSGENIMDINMPGGESVVMNFVRGKHWIEKELGYTPRLAVRNDAFGNSAQLPQILNKCGIRWLNGIHYSRIEKE
;
A
#
# COMPACT_ATOMS: atom_id res chain seq x y z
N MET A 1 -31.11 19.54 -14.73
CA MET A 1 -30.73 19.00 -13.40
C MET A 1 -29.18 18.98 -13.29
N GLN A 2 -28.62 19.74 -12.37
CA GLN A 2 -27.18 19.69 -12.10
C GLN A 2 -26.82 18.32 -11.50
N LYS A 3 -25.94 17.56 -12.14
CA LYS A 3 -25.44 16.29 -11.56
C LYS A 3 -24.69 16.61 -10.26
N LYS A 4 -25.15 16.08 -9.15
CA LYS A 4 -24.41 16.16 -7.88
C LYS A 4 -23.05 15.49 -8.06
N LYS A 5 -21.98 16.21 -7.77
CA LYS A 5 -20.62 15.66 -7.73
C LYS A 5 -20.42 14.98 -6.36
N HIS A 6 -19.90 13.76 -6.37
CA HIS A 6 -19.51 13.05 -5.16
C HIS A 6 -18.00 13.08 -5.04
N ILE A 7 -17.50 13.42 -3.86
CA ILE A 7 -16.08 13.38 -3.52
C ILE A 7 -15.96 12.34 -2.40
N THR A 8 -15.09 11.36 -2.62
CA THR A 8 -14.72 10.39 -1.60
C THR A 8 -13.32 10.71 -1.13
N VAL A 9 -13.15 10.87 0.17
CA VAL A 9 -11.86 11.04 0.82
C VAL A 9 -11.52 9.74 1.53
N THR A 10 -10.34 9.20 1.26
CA THR A 10 -9.81 8.03 1.95
C THR A 10 -8.50 8.40 2.65
N VAL A 11 -8.24 7.75 3.78
CA VAL A 11 -6.97 7.87 4.49
C VAL A 11 -6.00 6.84 3.94
N ASP A 12 -4.81 7.30 3.59
CA ASP A 12 -3.71 6.46 3.15
C ASP A 12 -2.50 6.66 4.05
N ASN A 13 -1.72 5.59 4.24
CA ASN A 13 -0.50 5.63 5.02
C ASN A 13 0.65 5.18 4.12
N HIS A 14 1.57 6.09 3.85
CA HIS A 14 2.80 5.77 3.15
C HIS A 14 3.86 5.24 4.13
N PHE A 15 4.45 4.09 3.82
CA PHE A 15 5.47 3.46 4.65
C PHE A 15 6.69 3.06 3.86
N ASP A 16 7.79 3.72 4.13
CA ASP A 16 9.10 3.27 3.68
C ASP A 16 9.53 2.00 4.42
N LEU A 17 9.96 0.99 3.69
CA LEU A 17 10.38 -0.28 4.29
C LEU A 17 11.80 -0.27 4.84
N GLY A 18 12.49 0.85 4.83
CA GLY A 18 13.87 0.90 5.31
C GLY A 18 14.55 2.26 5.19
N TRP A 19 13.82 3.34 5.03
CA TRP A 19 14.40 4.65 4.78
C TRP A 19 15.31 5.15 5.91
N ARG A 20 14.78 5.29 7.13
CA ARG A 20 15.53 5.84 8.27
C ARG A 20 15.49 4.95 9.51
N ARG A 21 14.80 3.83 9.44
CA ARG A 21 14.59 2.93 10.58
C ARG A 21 14.68 1.49 10.12
N SER A 22 15.05 0.62 11.04
CA SER A 22 14.93 -0.82 10.84
C SER A 22 13.44 -1.21 10.87
N GLN A 23 13.10 -2.25 10.11
CA GLN A 23 11.76 -2.82 10.12
C GLN A 23 11.41 -3.42 11.47
N ASP A 24 12.34 -4.16 12.08
CA ASP A 24 12.08 -5.00 13.25
C ASP A 24 12.89 -4.64 14.50
N LYS A 25 13.84 -3.72 14.40
CA LYS A 25 14.73 -3.38 15.52
C LYS A 25 14.65 -1.90 15.87
N PRO A 26 14.65 -1.55 17.17
CA PRO A 26 14.83 -0.18 17.60
C PRO A 26 16.15 0.39 17.05
N LEU A 27 16.15 1.65 16.72
CA LEU A 27 17.33 2.39 16.28
C LEU A 27 17.62 3.51 17.26
N VAL A 28 18.86 3.63 17.70
CA VAL A 28 19.35 4.80 18.42
C VAL A 28 20.18 5.65 17.45
N PHE A 29 19.74 6.87 17.20
CA PHE A 29 20.45 7.81 16.34
C PHE A 29 20.46 9.20 16.97
N GLN A 30 21.63 9.81 17.07
CA GLN A 30 21.83 11.12 17.69
C GLN A 30 21.18 11.22 19.09
N GLY A 31 21.32 10.19 19.92
CA GLY A 31 20.76 10.15 21.28
C GLY A 31 19.23 9.99 21.35
N LYS A 32 18.55 9.79 20.24
CA LYS A 32 17.11 9.55 20.19
C LYS A 32 16.80 8.09 19.91
N ASN A 33 15.82 7.56 20.62
CA ASN A 33 15.29 6.23 20.39
C ASN A 33 14.18 6.29 19.32
N TYR A 34 14.31 5.46 18.29
CA TYR A 34 13.32 5.30 17.23
C TYR A 34 12.73 3.90 17.31
N ILE A 35 11.41 3.82 17.44
CA ILE A 35 10.71 2.53 17.38
C ILE A 35 10.81 1.95 15.95
N PRO A 36 10.77 0.62 15.78
CA PRO A 36 10.77 -0.02 14.48
C PRO A 36 9.59 0.43 13.59
N TYR A 37 9.76 0.33 12.28
CA TYR A 37 8.65 0.60 11.36
C TYR A 37 7.48 -0.35 11.56
N ALA A 38 7.73 -1.62 11.87
CA ALA A 38 6.67 -2.59 12.13
C ALA A 38 5.73 -2.15 13.26
N ASP A 39 6.25 -1.51 14.31
CA ASP A 39 5.43 -0.98 15.40
C ASP A 39 4.59 0.22 14.95
N ILE A 40 5.16 1.13 14.16
CA ILE A 40 4.42 2.26 13.60
C ILE A 40 3.30 1.75 12.69
N GLN A 41 3.59 0.78 11.82
CA GLN A 41 2.63 0.16 10.94
C GLN A 41 1.50 -0.50 11.72
N ARG A 42 1.84 -1.23 12.80
CA ARG A 42 0.86 -1.84 13.70
C ARG A 42 -0.08 -0.80 14.32
N TYR A 43 0.47 0.25 14.94
CA TYR A 43 -0.35 1.33 15.53
C TYR A 43 -1.28 1.96 14.50
N ASN A 44 -0.76 2.27 13.31
CA ASN A 44 -1.59 2.82 12.25
C ASN A 44 -2.73 1.91 11.82
N ILE A 45 -2.47 0.62 11.64
CA ILE A 45 -3.50 -0.36 11.24
C ILE A 45 -4.56 -0.48 12.35
N GLU A 46 -4.13 -0.63 13.60
CA GLU A 46 -5.03 -0.82 14.75
C GLU A 46 -5.88 0.42 15.02
N ASP A 47 -5.31 1.63 14.91
CA ASP A 47 -6.05 2.89 15.06
C ASP A 47 -7.08 3.05 13.95
N ASN A 48 -6.73 2.76 12.70
CA ASN A 48 -7.68 2.79 11.60
C ASN A 48 -8.79 1.74 11.73
N MET A 49 -8.48 0.53 12.20
CA MET A 49 -9.49 -0.48 12.51
C MET A 49 -10.42 0.00 13.64
N ALA A 50 -9.88 0.65 14.67
CA ALA A 50 -10.68 1.21 15.76
C ALA A 50 -11.56 2.39 15.29
N LEU A 51 -11.09 3.20 14.35
CA LEU A 51 -11.92 4.22 13.68
C LEU A 51 -13.04 3.61 12.85
N CYS A 52 -12.77 2.50 12.18
CA CYS A 52 -13.82 1.75 11.49
C CYS A 52 -14.90 1.26 12.46
N ASP A 53 -14.54 0.72 13.61
CA ASP A 53 -15.53 0.23 14.58
C ASP A 53 -16.43 1.36 15.12
N ARG A 54 -15.86 2.57 15.28
CA ARG A 54 -16.60 3.74 15.80
C ARG A 54 -17.39 4.50 14.74
N HIS A 55 -16.93 4.46 13.48
CA HIS A 55 -17.50 5.26 12.38
C HIS A 55 -17.82 4.36 11.17
N PRO A 56 -19.09 3.99 10.95
CA PRO A 56 -19.48 3.09 9.86
C PRO A 56 -19.09 3.55 8.46
N GLY A 57 -19.00 4.86 8.24
CA GLY A 57 -18.57 5.45 6.96
C GLY A 57 -17.05 5.53 6.76
N TYR A 58 -16.25 5.26 7.79
CA TYR A 58 -14.81 5.39 7.72
C TYR A 58 -14.18 4.30 6.85
N ARG A 59 -13.22 4.72 6.01
CA ARG A 59 -12.45 3.84 5.11
C ARG A 59 -11.00 4.25 5.12
N PHE A 60 -10.11 3.28 4.96
CA PHE A 60 -8.67 3.52 4.89
C PHE A 60 -7.98 2.56 3.91
N ASN A 61 -6.77 2.92 3.52
CA ASN A 61 -5.91 2.09 2.69
C ASN A 61 -4.66 1.68 3.47
N ILE A 62 -4.13 0.50 3.12
CA ILE A 62 -2.79 0.07 3.49
C ILE A 62 -2.01 -0.09 2.20
N GLU A 63 -1.06 0.78 1.93
CA GLU A 63 -0.45 0.95 0.62
C GLU A 63 0.35 -0.27 0.13
N SER A 64 0.99 -1.03 1.02
CA SER A 64 1.90 -2.11 0.66
C SER A 64 1.38 -3.48 1.08
N VAL A 65 1.44 -4.45 0.18
CA VAL A 65 1.15 -5.86 0.47
C VAL A 65 2.06 -6.39 1.57
N TYR A 66 3.34 -6.01 1.54
CA TYR A 66 4.31 -6.39 2.56
C TYR A 66 3.86 -5.96 3.96
N VAL A 67 3.35 -4.74 4.11
CA VAL A 67 2.89 -4.21 5.41
C VAL A 67 1.74 -5.04 5.95
N VAL A 68 0.74 -5.34 5.12
CA VAL A 68 -0.40 -6.17 5.52
C VAL A 68 0.04 -7.58 5.90
N ARG A 69 0.89 -8.18 5.07
CA ARG A 69 1.42 -9.54 5.33
C ARG A 69 2.19 -9.59 6.64
N ASN A 70 3.15 -8.70 6.85
CA ASN A 70 3.94 -8.62 8.07
C ASN A 70 3.06 -8.41 9.31
N TYR A 71 2.04 -7.57 9.19
CA TYR A 71 1.06 -7.37 10.27
C TYR A 71 0.30 -8.64 10.59
N LEU A 72 -0.26 -9.33 9.60
CA LEU A 72 -1.04 -10.55 9.80
C LEU A 72 -0.19 -11.72 10.33
N GLU A 73 1.08 -11.81 9.93
CA GLU A 73 2.02 -12.81 10.44
C GLU A 73 2.34 -12.59 11.93
N LYS A 74 2.48 -11.34 12.36
CA LYS A 74 2.80 -10.97 13.75
C LYS A 74 1.57 -10.90 14.67
N HIS A 75 0.40 -10.65 14.09
CA HIS A 75 -0.86 -10.44 14.83
C HIS A 75 -1.98 -11.33 14.26
N PRO A 76 -1.84 -12.67 14.32
CA PRO A 76 -2.81 -13.60 13.75
C PRO A 76 -4.20 -13.49 14.44
N ASP A 77 -4.25 -13.03 15.69
CA ASP A 77 -5.47 -12.73 16.44
C ASP A 77 -6.31 -11.61 15.82
N GLN A 78 -5.68 -10.67 15.07
CA GLN A 78 -6.36 -9.58 14.38
C GLN A 78 -6.76 -9.91 12.93
N ALA A 79 -6.34 -11.07 12.44
CA ALA A 79 -6.49 -11.42 11.02
C ALA A 79 -7.95 -11.40 10.55
N GLU A 80 -8.87 -12.00 11.31
CA GLU A 80 -10.28 -12.06 10.91
C GLU A 80 -10.95 -10.68 10.96
N ARG A 81 -10.59 -9.85 11.96
CA ARG A 81 -11.09 -8.47 12.05
C ARG A 81 -10.66 -7.65 10.83
N LEU A 82 -9.40 -7.72 10.43
CA LEU A 82 -8.89 -7.01 9.27
C LEU A 82 -9.51 -7.55 7.97
N ARG A 83 -9.57 -8.87 7.76
CA ARG A 83 -10.21 -9.48 6.59
C ARG A 83 -11.69 -9.11 6.45
N ARG A 84 -12.41 -9.00 7.56
CA ARG A 84 -13.79 -8.50 7.57
C ARG A 84 -13.88 -7.10 6.95
N LEU A 85 -12.99 -6.19 7.34
CA LEU A 85 -12.96 -4.83 6.79
C LEU A 85 -12.67 -4.80 5.29
N TYR A 86 -11.84 -5.72 4.79
CA TYR A 86 -11.64 -5.90 3.35
C TYR A 86 -12.94 -6.38 2.66
N ARG A 87 -13.62 -7.37 3.21
CA ARG A 87 -14.91 -7.85 2.65
C ARG A 87 -15.99 -6.78 2.66
N GLU A 88 -16.02 -5.93 3.67
CA GLU A 88 -16.94 -4.80 3.79
C GLU A 88 -16.57 -3.60 2.88
N GLY A 89 -15.43 -3.65 2.19
CA GLY A 89 -14.92 -2.53 1.39
C GLY A 89 -14.52 -1.32 2.23
N ARG A 90 -14.15 -1.53 3.48
CA ARG A 90 -13.74 -0.48 4.43
C ARG A 90 -12.23 -0.40 4.58
N CYS A 91 -11.52 -1.44 4.20
CA CYS A 91 -10.07 -1.46 4.02
C CYS A 91 -9.75 -1.87 2.60
N TYR A 92 -8.70 -1.28 2.03
CA TYR A 92 -8.24 -1.59 0.69
C TYR A 92 -6.71 -1.55 0.63
N THR A 93 -6.12 -2.48 -0.11
CA THR A 93 -4.69 -2.45 -0.44
C THR A 93 -4.57 -2.32 -1.97
N PRO A 94 -4.11 -1.18 -2.48
CA PRO A 94 -3.84 -1.03 -3.90
C PRO A 94 -2.67 -1.92 -4.32
N LEU A 95 -2.61 -2.27 -5.59
CA LEU A 95 -1.48 -3.02 -6.11
C LEU A 95 -0.31 -2.09 -6.40
N SER A 96 0.46 -1.76 -5.38
CA SER A 96 1.74 -1.05 -5.53
C SER A 96 2.91 -2.00 -5.86
N GLY A 97 2.60 -3.29 -6.04
CA GLY A 97 3.49 -4.43 -6.05
C GLY A 97 3.38 -5.19 -4.73
N GLU A 98 4.22 -6.19 -4.52
CA GLU A 98 4.46 -6.76 -3.20
C GLU A 98 5.03 -5.68 -2.28
N ASN A 99 5.89 -4.85 -2.87
CA ASN A 99 6.46 -3.66 -2.26
C ASN A 99 6.58 -2.52 -3.28
N ILE A 100 6.58 -1.27 -2.81
CA ILE A 100 6.88 -0.11 -3.65
C ILE A 100 8.37 -0.14 -3.96
N MET A 101 8.71 -0.05 -5.23
CA MET A 101 10.10 -0.07 -5.71
C MET A 101 10.33 0.98 -6.79
N ASP A 102 11.57 1.40 -6.95
CA ASP A 102 12.01 2.21 -8.09
C ASP A 102 12.20 1.30 -9.30
N ILE A 103 11.17 1.22 -10.15
CA ILE A 103 11.10 0.23 -11.23
C ILE A 103 12.12 0.43 -12.35
N ASN A 104 12.87 1.52 -12.34
CA ASN A 104 13.98 1.74 -13.29
C ASN A 104 15.29 1.10 -12.83
N MET A 105 15.39 0.63 -11.59
CA MET A 105 16.61 0.07 -11.02
C MET A 105 16.71 -1.46 -11.17
N PRO A 106 15.66 -2.25 -10.84
CA PRO A 106 15.72 -3.70 -10.95
C PRO A 106 15.50 -4.19 -12.38
N GLY A 107 15.89 -5.41 -12.65
CA GLY A 107 15.60 -6.09 -13.92
C GLY A 107 14.10 -6.26 -14.15
N GLY A 108 13.69 -6.28 -15.42
CA GLY A 108 12.28 -6.35 -15.83
C GLY A 108 11.50 -7.52 -15.22
N GLU A 109 12.13 -8.68 -15.09
CA GLU A 109 11.51 -9.85 -14.44
C GLU A 109 11.19 -9.57 -12.97
N SER A 110 12.09 -8.92 -12.24
CA SER A 110 11.85 -8.53 -10.84
C SER A 110 10.68 -7.57 -10.70
N VAL A 111 10.56 -6.63 -11.64
CA VAL A 111 9.42 -5.69 -11.68
C VAL A 111 8.12 -6.44 -11.90
N VAL A 112 8.06 -7.31 -12.91
CA VAL A 112 6.85 -8.09 -13.21
C VAL A 112 6.47 -8.97 -12.03
N MET A 113 7.43 -9.69 -11.46
CA MET A 113 7.20 -10.60 -10.34
C MET A 113 6.74 -9.87 -9.07
N ASN A 114 7.20 -8.64 -8.84
CA ASN A 114 6.71 -7.83 -7.73
C ASN A 114 5.20 -7.57 -7.83
N PHE A 115 4.69 -7.25 -9.02
CA PHE A 115 3.25 -7.04 -9.23
C PHE A 115 2.47 -8.36 -9.21
N VAL A 116 2.98 -9.40 -9.85
CA VAL A 116 2.30 -10.70 -9.93
C VAL A 116 2.16 -11.33 -8.53
N ARG A 117 3.25 -11.34 -7.75
CA ARG A 117 3.24 -11.88 -6.37
C ARG A 117 2.33 -11.07 -5.45
N GLY A 118 2.42 -9.74 -5.51
CA GLY A 118 1.55 -8.88 -4.72
C GLY A 118 0.08 -9.10 -5.03
N LYS A 119 -0.29 -9.16 -6.31
CA LYS A 119 -1.66 -9.46 -6.74
C LYS A 119 -2.13 -10.82 -6.25
N HIS A 120 -1.34 -11.87 -6.49
CA HIS A 120 -1.70 -13.22 -6.07
C HIS A 120 -1.92 -13.31 -4.56
N TRP A 121 -1.07 -12.66 -3.78
CA TRP A 121 -1.21 -12.63 -2.33
C TRP A 121 -2.51 -11.92 -1.90
N ILE A 122 -2.83 -10.75 -2.49
CA ILE A 122 -4.09 -10.04 -2.21
C ILE A 122 -5.30 -10.94 -2.51
N GLU A 123 -5.32 -11.55 -3.69
CA GLU A 123 -6.42 -12.42 -4.11
C GLU A 123 -6.61 -13.61 -3.17
N LYS A 124 -5.51 -14.26 -2.78
CA LYS A 124 -5.52 -15.42 -1.91
C LYS A 124 -5.87 -15.09 -0.46
N GLU A 125 -5.24 -14.09 0.12
CA GLU A 125 -5.30 -13.82 1.55
C GLU A 125 -6.37 -12.79 1.95
N LEU A 126 -6.68 -11.86 1.06
CA LEU A 126 -7.66 -10.80 1.33
C LEU A 126 -8.98 -10.98 0.57
N GLY A 127 -9.03 -11.90 -0.40
CA GLY A 127 -10.26 -12.32 -1.06
C GLY A 127 -10.84 -11.33 -2.07
N TYR A 128 -10.03 -10.41 -2.62
CA TYR A 128 -10.48 -9.51 -3.69
C TYR A 128 -9.41 -9.32 -4.76
N THR A 129 -9.83 -8.90 -5.96
CA THR A 129 -8.92 -8.59 -7.07
C THR A 129 -8.66 -7.07 -7.12
N PRO A 130 -7.43 -6.61 -6.91
CA PRO A 130 -7.10 -5.19 -6.99
C PRO A 130 -7.24 -4.68 -8.42
N ARG A 131 -7.82 -3.48 -8.57
CA ARG A 131 -7.99 -2.80 -9.87
C ARG A 131 -7.30 -1.44 -9.92
N LEU A 132 -6.78 -0.98 -8.81
CA LEU A 132 -6.05 0.27 -8.63
C LEU A 132 -4.62 -0.05 -8.24
N ALA A 133 -3.67 0.59 -8.89
CA ALA A 133 -2.29 0.69 -8.46
C ALA A 133 -2.03 2.09 -7.88
N VAL A 134 -1.18 2.14 -6.86
CA VAL A 134 -0.70 3.39 -6.27
C VAL A 134 0.83 3.38 -6.30
N ARG A 135 1.41 4.50 -6.68
CA ARG A 135 2.86 4.69 -6.81
C ARG A 135 3.28 5.96 -6.08
N ASN A 136 2.97 6.05 -4.80
CA ASN A 136 3.40 7.16 -3.97
C ASN A 136 4.90 7.08 -3.74
N ASP A 137 5.56 8.23 -3.78
CA ASP A 137 6.98 8.41 -3.48
C ASP A 137 7.96 7.45 -4.18
N ALA A 138 7.59 6.93 -5.35
CA ALA A 138 8.48 6.12 -6.19
C ALA A 138 9.31 7.02 -7.12
N PHE A 139 10.63 6.89 -7.06
CA PHE A 139 11.59 7.75 -7.78
C PHE A 139 11.84 7.24 -9.21
N GLY A 140 10.82 7.17 -9.98
CA GLY A 140 10.87 6.80 -11.38
C GLY A 140 9.83 5.77 -11.78
N ASN A 141 9.35 5.93 -13.00
CA ASN A 141 8.39 5.04 -13.60
C ASN A 141 8.83 4.69 -15.02
N SER A 142 9.01 3.40 -15.28
CA SER A 142 9.28 2.90 -16.62
C SER A 142 8.10 3.14 -17.56
N ALA A 143 8.37 3.47 -18.82
CA ALA A 143 7.34 3.53 -19.86
C ALA A 143 6.60 2.21 -20.06
N GLN A 144 7.15 1.09 -19.61
CA GLN A 144 6.52 -0.23 -19.64
C GLN A 144 5.49 -0.46 -18.51
N LEU A 145 5.46 0.40 -17.49
CA LEU A 145 4.56 0.24 -16.35
C LEU A 145 3.08 0.09 -16.75
N PRO A 146 2.52 0.91 -17.65
CA PRO A 146 1.13 0.75 -18.07
C PRO A 146 0.84 -0.62 -18.70
N GLN A 147 1.77 -1.17 -19.48
CA GLN A 147 1.65 -2.50 -20.06
C GLN A 147 1.64 -3.59 -18.99
N ILE A 148 2.56 -3.52 -18.02
CA ILE A 148 2.66 -4.47 -16.91
C ILE A 148 1.37 -4.45 -16.10
N LEU A 149 0.92 -3.26 -15.69
CA LEU A 149 -0.29 -3.10 -14.89
C LEU A 149 -1.52 -3.60 -15.63
N ASN A 150 -1.66 -3.28 -16.92
CA ASN A 150 -2.78 -3.76 -17.73
C ASN A 150 -2.82 -5.30 -17.81
N LYS A 151 -1.66 -5.96 -18.02
CA LYS A 151 -1.55 -7.42 -17.99
C LYS A 151 -1.87 -8.02 -16.61
N CYS A 152 -1.66 -7.27 -15.54
CA CYS A 152 -2.09 -7.64 -14.18
C CYS A 152 -3.59 -7.35 -13.93
N GLY A 153 -4.33 -6.81 -14.90
CA GLY A 153 -5.75 -6.47 -14.76
C GLY A 153 -6.02 -5.18 -14.00
N ILE A 154 -5.00 -4.36 -13.80
CA ILE A 154 -5.11 -3.05 -13.15
C ILE A 154 -5.63 -2.04 -14.18
N ARG A 155 -6.64 -1.26 -13.78
CA ARG A 155 -7.31 -0.28 -14.63
C ARG A 155 -7.00 1.17 -14.28
N TRP A 156 -6.55 1.40 -13.06
CA TRP A 156 -6.33 2.74 -12.52
C TRP A 156 -4.94 2.84 -11.90
N LEU A 157 -4.27 3.94 -12.15
CA LEU A 157 -2.97 4.27 -11.55
C LEU A 157 -3.06 5.66 -10.92
N ASN A 158 -2.67 5.78 -9.66
CA ASN A 158 -2.61 7.02 -8.90
C ASN A 158 -1.24 7.20 -8.25
N GLY A 159 -0.89 8.42 -7.89
CA GLY A 159 0.31 8.71 -7.10
C GLY A 159 1.59 8.70 -7.91
N ILE A 160 1.59 9.22 -9.13
CA ILE A 160 2.83 9.42 -9.87
C ILE A 160 3.52 10.67 -9.32
N HIS A 161 4.74 10.52 -8.79
CA HIS A 161 5.61 11.67 -8.57
C HIS A 161 5.91 12.34 -9.91
N TYR A 162 5.54 13.59 -10.03
CA TYR A 162 5.90 14.39 -11.18
C TYR A 162 7.39 14.75 -11.07
N SER A 163 8.26 14.06 -11.80
CA SER A 163 9.49 14.70 -12.21
C SER A 163 9.09 15.90 -13.08
N ARG A 164 9.51 17.09 -12.70
CA ARG A 164 9.32 18.31 -13.46
C ARG A 164 9.86 18.06 -14.86
N ILE A 165 8.97 17.92 -15.85
CA ILE A 165 9.39 17.94 -17.25
C ILE A 165 9.72 19.41 -17.50
N GLU A 166 10.99 19.75 -17.41
CA GLU A 166 11.45 21.02 -17.96
C GLU A 166 11.25 20.92 -19.47
N LYS A 167 10.37 21.76 -19.98
CA LYS A 167 10.30 21.98 -21.42
C LYS A 167 11.58 22.70 -21.80
N GLU A 168 12.47 22.05 -22.55
CA GLU A 168 13.48 22.71 -23.37
C GLU A 168 12.83 23.57 -24.45
#